data_0c15aa1162d3ae5bb2b9f7e5c7f3845d
#
_entry.id   0c15aa1162d3ae5bb2b9f7e5c7f3845d
#
_cell.length_a   1.000
_cell.length_b   1.000
_cell.length_c   1.000
_cell.angle_alpha   90.00
_cell.angle_beta   90.00
_cell.angle_gamma   90.00
#
_symmetry.space_group_name_H-M   'P 1'
#
loop_
_entity.id
_entity.type
_entity.pdbx_description
1 polymer ?
#
loop_
_entity_poly.entity_id
_entity_poly.type
_entity_poly.pdbx_seq_one_letter_code
_entity_poly.pdbx_strand_id
1 'polypeptide(L)'
;MTTEPETSGPAGDWRIYRGDSRPHDRVRRLPPPPPWRRFSPANGAGGRRERDLQQAISYRPDESVIDRVNAAILLRRPLLVTGKPGSGKSTLAYNVAYELGLGSVLYWPITSNTTLQTGLYDYDAIGRLHETSLRGAGGRADTAEPPDIGRYIRLGPLGTALLPGELPRVLLIDELDKSNIDLPNDLLNVFEEGRFTVLELQRLPEEQSRINVMTADGGPRVPIDRGEVRCGNFPIVIITSNGEREFPPAFLRRCVRLLIEPPGRERLAEIIEAHLGADARAASDRLIEHFLARRAEGALATDQLLNAVYLATSGSRPPETKLDEILETVLRPIERPGAG
;
A
#
# COMPACT_ATOMS: atom_id res chain seq x y z
N MET A 1 39.75 31.94 13.04
CA MET A 1 40.17 30.52 13.15
C MET A 1 39.22 29.71 12.28
N THR A 2 39.59 29.57 11.05
CA THR A 2 38.88 28.79 10.03
C THR A 2 39.24 27.32 10.22
N THR A 3 38.33 26.52 10.71
CA THR A 3 38.47 25.07 10.73
C THR A 3 38.18 24.53 9.34
N GLU A 4 39.27 24.12 8.65
CA GLU A 4 39.21 23.31 7.43
C GLU A 4 38.38 22.02 7.72
N PRO A 5 37.54 21.55 6.79
CA PRO A 5 36.92 20.26 6.93
C PRO A 5 37.98 19.17 6.76
N GLU A 6 38.23 18.37 7.77
CA GLU A 6 39.02 17.14 7.68
C GLU A 6 38.41 16.23 6.60
N THR A 7 39.04 16.27 5.43
CA THR A 7 38.83 15.35 4.32
C THR A 7 39.59 14.08 4.58
N SER A 8 38.93 12.94 4.34
CA SER A 8 39.49 11.59 4.21
C SER A 8 39.96 10.88 5.49
N GLY A 9 38.98 10.25 6.18
CA GLY A 9 39.28 9.00 6.90
C GLY A 9 39.59 7.90 5.88
N PRO A 10 40.28 6.81 6.28
CA PRO A 10 40.77 5.80 5.37
C PRO A 10 39.63 5.24 4.49
N ALA A 11 39.85 5.20 3.19
CA ALA A 11 39.00 4.55 2.22
C ALA A 11 38.74 3.11 2.69
N GLY A 12 37.54 2.81 3.21
CA GLY A 12 37.19 1.47 3.64
C GLY A 12 36.28 1.34 4.88
N ASP A 13 36.06 2.39 5.66
CA ASP A 13 35.16 2.25 6.82
C ASP A 13 33.70 2.58 6.45
N TRP A 14 32.98 1.55 6.03
CA TRP A 14 31.56 1.59 5.66
C TRP A 14 30.61 1.78 6.84
N ARG A 15 31.10 1.59 8.08
CA ARG A 15 30.30 1.63 9.31
C ARG A 15 29.91 3.06 9.64
N ILE A 16 28.61 3.30 9.74
CA ILE A 16 28.04 4.53 10.30
C ILE A 16 28.06 4.43 11.83
N TYR A 17 27.51 3.36 12.38
CA TYR A 17 27.56 3.06 13.82
C TYR A 17 28.83 2.25 14.17
N ARG A 18 29.54 2.64 15.22
CA ARG A 18 30.82 2.03 15.62
C ARG A 18 30.75 1.23 16.92
N GLY A 19 29.77 1.50 17.78
CA GLY A 19 29.62 0.83 19.07
C GLY A 19 30.63 1.26 20.13
N ASP A 20 31.31 2.43 19.94
CA ASP A 20 32.34 2.95 20.86
C ASP A 20 31.81 3.95 21.88
N SER A 21 30.50 4.21 21.87
CA SER A 21 29.80 5.18 22.75
C SER A 21 30.33 6.62 22.67
N ARG A 22 31.04 6.97 21.59
CA ARG A 22 31.56 8.33 21.35
C ARG A 22 30.71 9.06 20.31
N PRO A 23 30.21 10.26 20.61
CA PRO A 23 29.49 11.08 19.62
C PRO A 23 30.37 11.36 18.40
N HIS A 24 29.77 11.22 17.22
CA HIS A 24 30.43 11.51 15.94
C HIS A 24 29.37 11.90 14.87
N ASP A 25 29.80 12.44 13.74
CA ASP A 25 28.93 12.97 12.69
C ASP A 25 28.79 12.04 11.46
N ARG A 26 29.20 10.77 11.56
CA ARG A 26 29.18 9.81 10.45
C ARG A 26 27.80 9.60 9.82
N VAL A 27 26.73 9.91 10.53
CA VAL A 27 25.37 9.90 9.96
C VAL A 27 25.25 10.78 8.70
N ARG A 28 26.08 11.82 8.57
CA ARG A 28 26.14 12.68 7.37
C ARG A 28 26.71 11.98 6.13
N ARG A 29 27.34 10.82 6.31
CA ARG A 29 27.89 9.99 5.24
C ARG A 29 26.91 8.91 4.76
N LEU A 30 25.67 8.92 5.29
CA LEU A 30 24.64 7.99 4.79
C LEU A 30 24.46 8.18 3.29
N PRO A 31 24.55 7.10 2.50
CA PRO A 31 24.22 7.16 1.09
C PRO A 31 22.75 7.53 0.90
N PRO A 32 22.33 7.97 -0.30
CA PRO A 32 20.92 8.13 -0.62
C PRO A 32 20.14 6.86 -0.25
N PRO A 33 18.94 6.99 0.31
CA PRO A 33 18.16 5.80 0.67
C PRO A 33 17.82 4.98 -0.58
N PRO A 34 17.64 3.65 -0.45
CA PRO A 34 17.17 2.83 -1.55
C PRO A 34 15.82 3.35 -2.07
N PRO A 35 15.50 3.17 -3.36
CA PRO A 35 14.32 3.75 -3.99
C PRO A 35 13.03 3.51 -3.20
N TRP A 36 12.84 2.32 -2.64
CA TRP A 36 11.64 1.96 -1.84
C TRP A 36 11.62 2.54 -0.41
N ARG A 37 12.70 3.22 0.03
CA ARG A 37 12.81 3.92 1.33
C ARG A 37 12.92 5.43 1.19
N ARG A 38 12.64 5.98 0.02
CA ARG A 38 12.59 7.43 -0.19
C ARG A 38 11.27 7.96 0.35
N PHE A 39 11.35 8.70 1.44
CA PHE A 39 10.23 9.42 2.02
C PHE A 39 10.30 10.86 1.54
N SER A 40 9.34 11.28 0.73
CA SER A 40 9.25 12.69 0.33
C SER A 40 8.66 13.50 1.49
N PRO A 41 9.30 14.61 1.92
CA PRO A 41 8.75 15.50 2.93
C PRO A 41 7.55 16.31 2.40
N ALA A 42 7.22 16.20 1.12
CA ALA A 42 6.07 16.87 0.53
C ALA A 42 4.79 16.35 1.18
N ASN A 43 4.22 17.15 2.07
CA ASN A 43 2.86 17.02 2.57
C ASN A 43 1.90 17.12 1.38
N GLY A 44 1.38 16.00 0.88
CA GLY A 44 0.35 16.04 -0.14
C GLY A 44 0.43 14.94 -1.22
N ALA A 45 -0.51 15.01 -2.15
CA ALA A 45 -0.72 14.06 -3.26
C ALA A 45 0.53 13.82 -4.15
N GLY A 46 1.50 14.73 -4.18
CA GLY A 46 2.70 14.62 -5.03
C GLY A 46 3.62 13.48 -4.66
N GLY A 47 3.99 13.33 -3.39
CA GLY A 47 4.92 12.28 -2.95
C GLY A 47 4.32 10.87 -2.97
N ARG A 48 2.99 10.76 -2.85
CA ARG A 48 2.27 9.49 -3.04
C ARG A 48 2.25 9.12 -4.52
N ARG A 49 1.93 10.06 -5.41
CA ARG A 49 1.92 9.85 -6.86
C ARG A 49 3.26 9.37 -7.41
N GLU A 50 4.36 9.91 -6.92
CA GLU A 50 5.70 9.51 -7.39
C GLU A 50 6.05 8.06 -7.01
N ARG A 51 5.71 7.63 -5.79
CA ARG A 51 5.87 6.24 -5.36
C ARG A 51 4.96 5.28 -6.14
N ASP A 52 3.68 5.64 -6.29
CA ASP A 52 2.71 4.87 -7.07
C ASP A 52 3.18 4.69 -8.51
N LEU A 53 3.75 5.75 -9.12
CA LEU A 53 4.30 5.74 -10.46
C LEU A 53 5.51 4.80 -10.59
N GLN A 54 6.46 4.85 -9.64
CA GLN A 54 7.62 3.97 -9.64
C GLN A 54 7.22 2.50 -9.50
N GLN A 55 6.26 2.19 -8.63
CA GLN A 55 5.71 0.85 -8.51
C GLN A 55 5.01 0.40 -9.79
N ALA A 56 4.21 1.25 -10.39
CA ALA A 56 3.49 0.95 -11.62
C ALA A 56 4.43 0.61 -12.78
N ILE A 57 5.45 1.43 -13.01
CA ILE A 57 6.36 1.30 -14.16
C ILE A 57 7.27 0.07 -14.04
N SER A 58 7.62 -0.34 -12.82
CA SER A 58 8.51 -1.48 -12.59
C SER A 58 7.81 -2.84 -12.76
N TYR A 59 6.47 -2.87 -12.81
CA TYR A 59 5.71 -4.10 -12.95
C TYR A 59 5.57 -4.49 -14.43
N ARG A 60 5.81 -5.77 -14.73
CA ARG A 60 5.65 -6.35 -16.07
C ARG A 60 4.77 -7.59 -15.93
N PRO A 61 3.45 -7.52 -16.20
CA PRO A 61 2.57 -8.68 -16.16
C PRO A 61 2.90 -9.64 -17.29
N ASP A 62 2.74 -10.93 -17.05
CA ASP A 62 2.68 -11.94 -18.12
C ASP A 62 1.27 -11.97 -18.73
N GLU A 63 1.13 -12.70 -19.85
CA GLU A 63 -0.14 -12.79 -20.60
C GLU A 63 -1.28 -13.35 -19.74
N SER A 64 -1.00 -14.31 -18.87
CA SER A 64 -2.00 -14.91 -17.99
C SER A 64 -2.53 -13.92 -16.93
N VAL A 65 -1.68 -13.03 -16.43
CA VAL A 65 -2.06 -11.94 -15.54
C VAL A 65 -2.94 -10.93 -16.27
N ILE A 66 -2.53 -10.53 -17.49
CA ILE A 66 -3.29 -9.61 -18.35
C ILE A 66 -4.70 -10.13 -18.59
N ASP A 67 -4.85 -11.38 -18.98
CA ASP A 67 -6.14 -12.01 -19.26
C ASP A 67 -7.06 -12.02 -18.02
N ARG A 68 -6.51 -12.36 -16.83
CA ARG A 68 -7.30 -12.39 -15.59
C ARG A 68 -7.72 -10.99 -15.13
N VAL A 69 -6.86 -10.00 -15.30
CA VAL A 69 -7.20 -8.59 -15.03
C VAL A 69 -8.33 -8.14 -15.95
N ASN A 70 -8.22 -8.39 -17.26
CA ASN A 70 -9.27 -8.05 -18.22
C ASN A 70 -10.58 -8.77 -17.91
N ALA A 71 -10.53 -10.06 -17.57
CA ALA A 71 -11.72 -10.81 -17.16
C ALA A 71 -12.40 -10.18 -15.93
N ALA A 72 -11.62 -9.77 -14.91
CA ALA A 72 -12.17 -9.11 -13.73
C ALA A 72 -12.83 -7.75 -14.07
N ILE A 73 -12.19 -6.96 -14.92
CA ILE A 73 -12.70 -5.65 -15.39
C ILE A 73 -14.00 -5.84 -16.17
N LEU A 74 -14.03 -6.76 -17.14
CA LEU A 74 -15.20 -6.99 -18.01
C LEU A 74 -16.39 -7.55 -17.22
N LEU A 75 -16.14 -8.44 -16.25
CA LEU A 75 -17.17 -9.05 -15.41
C LEU A 75 -17.60 -8.15 -14.24
N ARG A 76 -16.93 -7.02 -14.00
CA ARG A 76 -17.14 -6.17 -12.82
C ARG A 76 -17.03 -6.97 -11.51
N ARG A 77 -16.06 -7.88 -11.44
CA ARG A 77 -15.79 -8.73 -10.28
C ARG A 77 -14.46 -8.39 -9.64
N PRO A 78 -14.34 -8.55 -8.31
CA PRO A 78 -13.06 -8.43 -7.64
C PRO A 78 -12.03 -9.43 -8.19
N LEU A 79 -10.78 -9.01 -8.34
CA LEU A 79 -9.65 -9.86 -8.66
C LEU A 79 -8.94 -10.27 -7.36
N LEU A 80 -9.04 -11.54 -6.98
CA LEU A 80 -8.31 -12.10 -5.84
C LEU A 80 -6.94 -12.61 -6.31
N VAL A 81 -5.90 -11.90 -5.92
CA VAL A 81 -4.51 -12.18 -6.26
C VAL A 81 -3.83 -12.89 -5.10
N THR A 82 -3.48 -14.14 -5.30
CA THR A 82 -2.77 -14.96 -4.32
C THR A 82 -1.32 -15.19 -4.73
N GLY A 83 -0.44 -15.45 -3.79
CA GLY A 83 0.97 -15.75 -4.06
C GLY A 83 1.85 -15.49 -2.85
N LYS A 84 3.11 -15.90 -2.91
CA LYS A 84 4.06 -15.73 -1.81
C LYS A 84 4.35 -14.23 -1.54
N PRO A 85 4.76 -13.86 -0.32
CA PRO A 85 5.23 -12.50 -0.03
C PRO A 85 6.29 -12.03 -1.03
N GLY A 86 6.24 -10.74 -1.41
CA GLY A 86 7.22 -10.17 -2.36
C GLY A 86 7.05 -10.58 -3.82
N SER A 87 5.95 -11.25 -4.22
CA SER A 87 5.69 -11.60 -5.62
C SER A 87 5.12 -10.48 -6.50
N GLY A 88 4.92 -9.28 -5.95
CA GLY A 88 4.42 -8.13 -6.71
C GLY A 88 2.89 -8.01 -6.75
N LYS A 89 2.14 -8.72 -5.88
CA LYS A 89 0.66 -8.71 -5.85
C LYS A 89 0.07 -7.31 -5.76
N SER A 90 0.52 -6.53 -4.79
CA SER A 90 0.00 -5.17 -4.56
C SER A 90 0.43 -4.21 -5.68
N THR A 91 1.59 -4.43 -6.29
CA THR A 91 2.14 -3.63 -7.40
C THR A 91 1.24 -3.68 -8.63
N LEU A 92 0.53 -4.80 -8.86
CA LEU A 92 -0.43 -4.96 -9.95
C LEU A 92 -1.52 -3.86 -9.93
N ALA A 93 -2.02 -3.48 -8.75
CA ALA A 93 -3.04 -2.44 -8.64
C ALA A 93 -2.55 -1.07 -9.14
N TYR A 94 -1.31 -0.73 -8.82
CA TYR A 94 -0.68 0.52 -9.27
C TYR A 94 -0.42 0.49 -10.78
N ASN A 95 0.01 -0.65 -11.32
CA ASN A 95 0.21 -0.83 -12.77
C ASN A 95 -1.11 -0.66 -13.54
N VAL A 96 -2.20 -1.32 -13.10
CA VAL A 96 -3.53 -1.18 -13.72
C VAL A 96 -4.05 0.26 -13.65
N ALA A 97 -3.90 0.92 -12.48
CA ALA A 97 -4.34 2.30 -12.34
C ALA A 97 -3.58 3.26 -13.26
N TYR A 98 -2.28 3.06 -13.40
CA TYR A 98 -1.40 3.86 -14.24
C TYR A 98 -1.71 3.66 -15.74
N GLU A 99 -1.74 2.42 -16.19
CA GLU A 99 -1.96 2.08 -17.61
C GLU A 99 -3.32 2.56 -18.11
N LEU A 100 -4.35 2.41 -17.27
CA LEU A 100 -5.71 2.82 -17.61
C LEU A 100 -6.02 4.31 -17.31
N GLY A 101 -5.07 5.08 -16.77
CA GLY A 101 -5.24 6.49 -16.46
C GLY A 101 -6.27 6.79 -15.37
N LEU A 102 -6.48 5.87 -14.39
CA LEU A 102 -7.55 5.93 -13.40
C LEU A 102 -7.19 6.72 -12.12
N GLY A 103 -6.06 7.42 -12.13
CA GLY A 103 -5.60 8.22 -10.99
C GLY A 103 -4.97 7.38 -9.88
N SER A 104 -4.96 7.93 -8.66
CA SER A 104 -4.31 7.26 -7.51
C SER A 104 -5.10 6.06 -7.04
N VAL A 105 -4.38 4.99 -6.68
CA VAL A 105 -4.96 3.78 -6.07
C VAL A 105 -5.52 4.12 -4.69
N LEU A 106 -6.73 3.67 -4.42
CA LEU A 106 -7.33 3.71 -3.09
C LEU A 106 -6.80 2.51 -2.31
N TYR A 107 -5.83 2.77 -1.44
CA TYR A 107 -5.15 1.72 -0.67
C TYR A 107 -5.83 1.45 0.66
N TRP A 108 -6.23 0.20 0.88
CA TRP A 108 -6.85 -0.27 2.11
C TRP A 108 -6.04 -1.44 2.70
N PRO A 109 -5.09 -1.15 3.61
CA PRO A 109 -4.35 -2.18 4.31
C PRO A 109 -5.25 -2.88 5.33
N ILE A 110 -5.24 -4.19 5.30
CA ILE A 110 -6.07 -5.01 6.21
C ILE A 110 -5.24 -5.46 7.41
N THR A 111 -5.86 -5.36 8.56
CA THR A 111 -5.36 -5.86 9.84
C THR A 111 -6.44 -6.69 10.53
N SER A 112 -6.10 -7.38 11.62
CA SER A 112 -7.06 -8.17 12.40
C SER A 112 -8.23 -7.34 12.95
N ASN A 113 -8.04 -6.04 13.14
CA ASN A 113 -9.07 -5.11 13.66
C ASN A 113 -9.84 -4.39 12.57
N THR A 114 -9.55 -4.66 11.29
CA THR A 114 -10.23 -4.01 10.18
C THR A 114 -11.66 -4.53 10.06
N THR A 115 -12.61 -3.61 9.94
CA THR A 115 -14.02 -3.89 9.74
C THR A 115 -14.53 -3.32 8.43
N LEU A 116 -15.67 -3.80 7.92
CA LEU A 116 -16.32 -3.22 6.75
C LEU A 116 -16.61 -1.72 6.96
N GLN A 117 -17.05 -1.34 8.15
CA GLN A 117 -17.36 0.06 8.50
C GLN A 117 -16.17 0.98 8.25
N THR A 118 -14.96 0.61 8.72
CA THR A 118 -13.76 1.43 8.54
C THR A 118 -13.34 1.55 7.06
N GLY A 119 -13.69 0.58 6.24
CA GLY A 119 -13.50 0.65 4.79
C GLY A 119 -14.49 1.56 4.10
N LEU A 120 -15.71 1.68 4.61
CA LEU A 120 -16.77 2.51 4.05
C LEU A 120 -16.66 3.96 4.49
N TYR A 121 -16.71 4.24 5.78
CA TYR A 121 -16.55 5.59 6.33
C TYR A 121 -16.25 5.57 7.83
N ASP A 122 -15.76 6.70 8.31
CA ASP A 122 -15.57 7.00 9.73
C ASP A 122 -16.30 8.29 10.08
N TYR A 123 -16.87 8.33 11.30
CA TYR A 123 -17.57 9.48 11.85
C TYR A 123 -16.98 9.88 13.19
N ASP A 124 -16.38 11.08 13.24
CA ASP A 124 -15.83 11.69 14.47
C ASP A 124 -16.94 12.32 15.31
N ALA A 125 -17.70 11.48 16.01
CA ALA A 125 -18.79 11.90 16.90
C ALA A 125 -18.25 12.71 18.08
N ILE A 126 -17.08 12.35 18.61
CA ILE A 126 -16.44 13.02 19.77
C ILE A 126 -16.02 14.43 19.40
N GLY A 127 -15.32 14.57 18.27
CA GLY A 127 -14.90 15.88 17.77
C GLY A 127 -16.08 16.81 17.51
N ARG A 128 -17.18 16.30 16.95
CA ARG A 128 -18.41 17.07 16.75
C ARG A 128 -19.04 17.52 18.07
N LEU A 129 -19.17 16.61 19.04
CA LEU A 129 -19.72 16.92 20.35
C LEU A 129 -18.88 17.98 21.07
N HIS A 130 -17.57 17.86 21.04
CA HIS A 130 -16.64 18.79 21.65
C HIS A 130 -16.75 20.19 21.01
N GLU A 131 -16.79 20.30 19.69
CA GLU A 131 -16.95 21.60 19.01
C GLU A 131 -18.31 22.24 19.34
N THR A 132 -19.38 21.44 19.40
CA THR A 132 -20.71 21.92 19.79
C THR A 132 -20.71 22.46 21.22
N SER A 133 -20.06 21.77 22.15
CA SER A 133 -19.94 22.17 23.56
C SER A 133 -19.15 23.48 23.74
N LEU A 134 -18.04 23.64 22.99
CA LEU A 134 -17.25 24.85 23.02
C LEU A 134 -18.02 26.09 22.50
N ARG A 135 -18.83 25.90 21.45
CA ARG A 135 -19.68 27.00 20.91
C ARG A 135 -20.79 27.39 21.90
N GLY A 136 -21.38 26.41 22.59
CA GLY A 136 -22.38 26.67 23.65
C GLY A 136 -21.81 27.40 24.84
N ALA A 137 -20.58 27.13 25.25
CA ALA A 137 -19.91 27.81 26.38
C ALA A 137 -19.53 29.28 26.10
N GLY A 138 -19.45 29.68 24.82
CA GLY A 138 -19.11 31.05 24.40
C GLY A 138 -20.22 32.12 24.55
N GLY A 139 -21.35 31.80 25.17
CA GLY A 139 -22.43 32.77 25.50
C GLY A 139 -23.30 33.25 24.33
N ARG A 140 -23.17 32.65 23.15
CA ARG A 140 -24.01 32.88 21.95
C ARG A 140 -24.80 31.64 21.54
N ALA A 141 -25.33 30.92 22.51
CA ALA A 141 -25.96 29.61 22.29
C ALA A 141 -27.22 29.65 21.39
N ASP A 142 -27.93 30.76 21.31
CA ASP A 142 -29.24 30.85 20.67
C ASP A 142 -29.21 31.15 19.15
N THR A 143 -28.05 31.44 18.54
CA THR A 143 -27.99 31.86 17.13
C THR A 143 -26.89 31.13 16.30
N ALA A 144 -26.10 30.28 16.92
CA ALA A 144 -25.03 29.56 16.19
C ALA A 144 -25.58 28.28 15.53
N GLU A 145 -25.59 28.24 14.20
CA GLU A 145 -25.86 27.02 13.47
C GLU A 145 -24.94 25.87 13.95
N PRO A 146 -25.48 24.66 14.12
CA PRO A 146 -24.68 23.51 14.49
C PRO A 146 -23.57 23.29 13.46
N PRO A 147 -22.38 22.83 13.87
CA PRO A 147 -21.28 22.60 12.93
C PRO A 147 -21.70 21.59 11.86
N ASP A 148 -21.34 21.91 10.59
CA ASP A 148 -21.58 21.05 9.43
C ASP A 148 -21.08 19.62 9.69
N ILE A 149 -22.00 18.67 9.73
CA ILE A 149 -21.72 17.25 10.01
C ILE A 149 -20.72 16.65 9.02
N GLY A 150 -20.68 17.11 7.77
CA GLY A 150 -19.78 16.63 6.75
C GLY A 150 -18.29 16.85 7.07
N ARG A 151 -17.99 17.77 8.01
CA ARG A 151 -16.61 17.99 8.51
C ARG A 151 -16.10 16.83 9.37
N TYR A 152 -17.00 16.03 9.91
CA TYR A 152 -16.72 14.93 10.84
C TYR A 152 -16.91 13.55 10.18
N ILE A 153 -17.28 13.53 8.88
CA ILE A 153 -17.42 12.30 8.12
C ILE A 153 -16.34 12.22 7.09
N ARG A 154 -15.60 11.10 7.12
CA ARG A 154 -14.59 10.78 6.13
C ARG A 154 -14.88 9.42 5.53
N LEU A 155 -15.02 9.37 4.19
CA LEU A 155 -15.12 8.10 3.50
C LEU A 155 -13.81 7.33 3.61
N GLY A 156 -13.93 6.03 3.89
CA GLY A 156 -12.83 5.08 3.80
C GLY A 156 -12.46 4.78 2.34
N PRO A 157 -11.43 3.95 2.10
CA PRO A 157 -11.00 3.60 0.75
C PRO A 157 -12.10 2.93 -0.08
N LEU A 158 -12.85 1.99 0.48
CA LEU A 158 -13.98 1.33 -0.18
C LEU A 158 -15.12 2.31 -0.44
N GLY A 159 -15.50 3.12 0.57
CA GLY A 159 -16.54 4.14 0.40
C GLY A 159 -16.20 5.17 -0.66
N THR A 160 -14.93 5.60 -0.73
CA THR A 160 -14.45 6.50 -1.79
C THR A 160 -14.47 5.85 -3.17
N ALA A 161 -14.17 4.54 -3.25
CA ALA A 161 -14.19 3.79 -4.50
C ALA A 161 -15.60 3.66 -5.08
N LEU A 162 -16.62 3.64 -4.23
CA LEU A 162 -18.04 3.51 -4.60
C LEU A 162 -18.72 4.85 -4.91
N LEU A 163 -18.00 5.97 -4.86
CA LEU A 163 -18.56 7.25 -5.30
C LEU A 163 -18.94 7.21 -6.79
N PRO A 164 -20.02 7.87 -7.19
CA PRO A 164 -20.37 7.99 -8.60
C PRO A 164 -19.27 8.74 -9.35
N GLY A 165 -18.86 8.21 -10.49
CA GLY A 165 -17.82 8.78 -11.35
C GLY A 165 -17.97 8.29 -12.80
N GLU A 166 -17.41 9.03 -13.75
CA GLU A 166 -17.39 8.66 -15.17
C GLU A 166 -16.53 7.43 -15.44
N LEU A 167 -15.42 7.30 -14.69
CA LEU A 167 -14.50 6.17 -14.75
C LEU A 167 -14.47 5.43 -13.41
N PRO A 168 -14.22 4.11 -13.44
CA PRO A 168 -14.05 3.34 -12.22
C PRO A 168 -12.77 3.75 -11.47
N ARG A 169 -12.80 3.71 -10.15
CA ARG A 169 -11.60 3.86 -9.31
C ARG A 169 -10.93 2.50 -9.11
N VAL A 170 -9.62 2.51 -8.88
CA VAL A 170 -8.89 1.29 -8.47
C VAL A 170 -8.81 1.23 -6.96
N LEU A 171 -9.31 0.14 -6.38
CA LEU A 171 -9.25 -0.17 -4.96
C LEU A 171 -8.33 -1.36 -4.73
N LEU A 172 -7.30 -1.17 -3.92
CA LEU A 172 -6.42 -2.24 -3.44
C LEU A 172 -6.77 -2.60 -2.00
N ILE A 173 -7.32 -3.79 -1.79
CA ILE A 173 -7.54 -4.40 -0.48
C ILE A 173 -6.35 -5.33 -0.22
N ASP A 174 -5.43 -4.88 0.63
CA ASP A 174 -4.13 -5.52 0.78
C ASP A 174 -4.10 -6.46 1.98
N GLU A 175 -3.70 -7.72 1.74
CA GLU A 175 -3.57 -8.78 2.75
C GLU A 175 -4.90 -9.16 3.44
N LEU A 176 -5.97 -9.39 2.66
CA LEU A 176 -7.31 -9.72 3.19
C LEU A 176 -7.30 -10.95 4.10
N ASP A 177 -6.40 -11.90 3.93
CA ASP A 177 -6.22 -13.07 4.79
C ASP A 177 -5.84 -12.74 6.25
N LYS A 178 -5.38 -11.50 6.53
CA LYS A 178 -5.13 -11.02 7.89
C LYS A 178 -6.38 -10.49 8.61
N SER A 179 -7.50 -10.30 7.92
CA SER A 179 -8.74 -9.82 8.52
C SER A 179 -9.33 -10.81 9.53
N ASN A 180 -10.37 -10.40 10.25
CA ASN A 180 -11.25 -11.37 10.91
C ASN A 180 -11.94 -12.27 9.85
N ILE A 181 -12.58 -13.36 10.32
CA ILE A 181 -13.20 -14.37 9.45
C ILE A 181 -14.42 -13.84 8.70
N ASP A 182 -15.07 -12.81 9.21
CA ASP A 182 -16.36 -12.31 8.73
C ASP A 182 -16.19 -11.29 7.59
N LEU A 183 -15.12 -10.51 7.61
CA LEU A 183 -14.90 -9.42 6.65
C LEU A 183 -15.06 -9.83 5.17
N PRO A 184 -14.55 -10.99 4.69
CA PRO A 184 -14.77 -11.41 3.31
C PRO A 184 -16.26 -11.59 2.96
N ASN A 185 -17.07 -12.10 3.91
CA ASN A 185 -18.51 -12.23 3.71
C ASN A 185 -19.25 -10.89 3.75
N ASP A 186 -18.83 -9.99 4.66
CA ASP A 186 -19.41 -8.65 4.77
C ASP A 186 -19.21 -7.83 3.50
N LEU A 187 -18.06 -8.00 2.83
CA LEU A 187 -17.77 -7.36 1.56
C LEU A 187 -18.72 -7.77 0.43
N LEU A 188 -19.28 -8.99 0.50
CA LEU A 188 -20.11 -9.52 -0.59
C LEU A 188 -21.32 -8.65 -0.88
N ASN A 189 -22.03 -8.19 0.15
CA ASN A 189 -23.23 -7.38 -0.03
C ASN A 189 -22.90 -6.05 -0.72
N VAL A 190 -21.81 -5.40 -0.31
CA VAL A 190 -21.37 -4.13 -0.88
C VAL A 190 -20.92 -4.31 -2.33
N PHE A 191 -20.26 -5.41 -2.65
CA PHE A 191 -19.82 -5.71 -4.01
C PHE A 191 -20.99 -6.07 -4.94
N GLU A 192 -22.02 -6.75 -4.43
CA GLU A 192 -23.20 -7.10 -5.21
C GLU A 192 -24.11 -5.89 -5.48
N GLU A 193 -24.31 -5.04 -4.48
CA GLU A 193 -25.20 -3.90 -4.58
C GLU A 193 -24.54 -2.63 -5.10
N GLY A 194 -23.21 -2.51 -4.99
CA GLY A 194 -22.46 -1.32 -5.38
C GLY A 194 -22.86 -0.06 -4.60
N ARG A 195 -23.40 -0.22 -3.39
CA ARG A 195 -23.90 0.90 -2.56
C ARG A 195 -23.71 0.65 -1.07
N PHE A 196 -23.77 1.74 -0.33
CA PHE A 196 -23.87 1.74 1.15
C PHE A 196 -24.55 3.02 1.64
N THR A 197 -24.87 3.06 2.93
CA THR A 197 -25.52 4.20 3.56
C THR A 197 -24.69 4.72 4.71
N VAL A 198 -24.54 6.06 4.78
CA VAL A 198 -23.98 6.79 5.92
C VAL A 198 -25.15 7.12 6.86
N LEU A 199 -25.28 6.34 7.92
CA LEU A 199 -26.47 6.37 8.81
C LEU A 199 -26.65 7.73 9.48
N GLU A 200 -25.58 8.43 9.81
CA GLU A 200 -25.59 9.74 10.43
C GLU A 200 -26.22 10.81 9.50
N LEU A 201 -25.98 10.70 8.20
CA LEU A 201 -26.55 11.61 7.20
C LEU A 201 -28.02 11.28 6.90
N GLN A 202 -28.40 10.02 6.96
CA GLN A 202 -29.78 9.59 6.73
C GLN A 202 -30.76 10.15 7.78
N ARG A 203 -30.26 10.52 8.97
CA ARG A 203 -31.06 11.07 10.08
C ARG A 203 -31.28 12.58 9.97
N LEU A 204 -30.65 13.23 8.99
CA LEU A 204 -30.80 14.68 8.83
C LEU A 204 -32.16 15.05 8.25
N PRO A 205 -32.69 16.28 8.56
CA PRO A 205 -33.87 16.82 7.91
C PRO A 205 -33.71 16.91 6.37
N GLU A 206 -34.83 16.91 5.66
CA GLU A 206 -34.81 16.98 4.16
C GLU A 206 -34.11 18.22 3.62
N GLU A 207 -34.15 19.33 4.33
CA GLU A 207 -33.50 20.60 3.99
C GLU A 207 -31.97 20.45 3.97
N GLN A 208 -31.43 19.47 4.70
CA GLN A 208 -30.00 19.14 4.79
C GLN A 208 -29.68 17.80 4.11
N SER A 209 -30.39 17.45 3.06
CA SER A 209 -30.25 16.16 2.39
C SER A 209 -28.91 15.97 1.68
N ARG A 210 -28.21 17.07 1.31
CA ARG A 210 -26.96 17.04 0.55
C ARG A 210 -25.78 17.58 1.36
N ILE A 211 -24.88 16.70 1.75
CA ILE A 211 -23.74 17.01 2.64
C ILE A 211 -22.42 16.69 1.94
N ASN A 212 -21.46 17.62 2.03
CA ASN A 212 -20.11 17.44 1.49
C ASN A 212 -19.19 16.77 2.51
N VAL A 213 -18.71 15.56 2.21
CA VAL A 213 -17.84 14.77 3.08
C VAL A 213 -16.41 14.65 2.55
N MET A 214 -15.47 14.29 3.41
CA MET A 214 -14.07 14.05 3.04
C MET A 214 -13.91 12.68 2.37
N THR A 215 -12.94 12.57 1.45
CA THR A 215 -12.57 11.31 0.78
C THR A 215 -11.27 10.72 1.33
N ALA A 216 -11.02 9.43 1.10
CA ALA A 216 -9.82 8.73 1.57
C ALA A 216 -8.53 9.23 0.89
N ASP A 217 -8.61 9.69 -0.35
CA ASP A 217 -7.46 10.15 -1.15
C ASP A 217 -7.06 11.61 -0.88
N GLY A 218 -7.78 12.31 0.01
CA GLY A 218 -7.50 13.70 0.34
C GLY A 218 -7.86 14.69 -0.79
N GLY A 219 -8.71 14.26 -1.73
CA GLY A 219 -9.28 15.10 -2.77
C GLY A 219 -10.28 16.14 -2.23
N PRO A 220 -10.97 16.87 -3.11
CA PRO A 220 -12.03 17.78 -2.72
C PRO A 220 -13.14 16.99 -2.01
N ARG A 221 -13.88 17.70 -1.14
CA ARG A 221 -15.07 17.12 -0.53
C ARG A 221 -16.11 16.82 -1.60
N VAL A 222 -16.84 15.72 -1.40
CA VAL A 222 -17.85 15.24 -2.34
C VAL A 222 -19.22 15.25 -1.69
N PRO A 223 -20.27 15.65 -2.45
CA PRO A 223 -21.63 15.63 -1.93
C PRO A 223 -22.16 14.21 -1.86
N ILE A 224 -22.85 13.91 -0.75
CA ILE A 224 -23.66 12.69 -0.56
C ILE A 224 -25.11 13.15 -0.36
N ASP A 225 -26.01 12.57 -1.14
CA ASP A 225 -27.44 12.85 -1.04
C ASP A 225 -28.12 11.85 -0.12
N ARG A 226 -28.83 12.33 0.91
CA ARG A 226 -29.60 11.51 1.89
C ARG A 226 -28.78 10.38 2.56
N GLY A 227 -27.45 10.55 2.64
CA GLY A 227 -26.56 9.54 3.20
C GLY A 227 -26.35 8.32 2.29
N GLU A 228 -26.90 8.25 1.08
CA GLU A 228 -26.75 7.14 0.17
C GLU A 228 -25.57 7.36 -0.78
N VAL A 229 -24.68 6.37 -0.87
CA VAL A 229 -23.60 6.29 -1.87
C VAL A 229 -23.86 5.10 -2.76
N ARG A 230 -23.93 5.33 -4.06
CA ARG A 230 -24.11 4.28 -5.08
C ARG A 230 -23.16 4.51 -6.25
N CYS A 231 -22.39 3.52 -6.62
CA CYS A 231 -21.48 3.63 -7.75
C CYS A 231 -22.23 3.65 -9.09
N GLY A 232 -21.77 4.50 -10.02
CA GLY A 232 -22.19 4.45 -11.43
C GLY A 232 -21.40 3.38 -12.19
N ASN A 233 -20.10 3.34 -11.94
CA ASN A 233 -19.18 2.33 -12.47
C ASN A 233 -18.56 1.58 -11.29
N PHE A 234 -18.71 0.24 -11.29
CA PHE A 234 -18.12 -0.60 -10.25
C PHE A 234 -16.60 -0.44 -10.24
N PRO A 235 -15.97 -0.23 -9.09
CA PRO A 235 -14.51 -0.04 -9.01
C PRO A 235 -13.76 -1.30 -9.48
N ILE A 236 -12.54 -1.12 -9.98
CA ILE A 236 -11.60 -2.22 -10.20
C ILE A 236 -11.02 -2.60 -8.85
N VAL A 237 -11.54 -3.68 -8.26
CA VAL A 237 -11.15 -4.14 -6.93
C VAL A 237 -10.08 -5.22 -7.07
N ILE A 238 -8.89 -4.94 -6.54
CA ILE A 238 -7.78 -5.90 -6.46
C ILE A 238 -7.57 -6.25 -5.00
N ILE A 239 -7.68 -7.54 -4.69
CA ILE A 239 -7.55 -8.08 -3.34
C ILE A 239 -6.31 -8.94 -3.30
N THR A 240 -5.40 -8.72 -2.36
CA THR A 240 -4.22 -9.56 -2.19
C THR A 240 -4.34 -10.51 -1.01
N SER A 241 -3.68 -11.64 -1.11
CA SER A 241 -3.55 -12.64 -0.04
C SER A 241 -2.23 -13.39 -0.15
N ASN A 242 -1.62 -13.69 0.97
CA ASN A 242 -0.44 -14.55 1.07
C ASN A 242 -0.81 -16.04 1.19
N GLY A 243 -2.11 -16.34 1.32
CA GLY A 243 -2.61 -17.70 1.50
C GLY A 243 -2.44 -18.21 2.95
N GLU A 244 -2.34 -17.30 3.92
CA GLU A 244 -2.23 -17.67 5.34
C GLU A 244 -3.53 -18.27 5.88
N ARG A 245 -4.66 -17.94 5.23
CA ARG A 245 -5.97 -18.46 5.55
C ARG A 245 -6.82 -18.67 4.30
N GLU A 246 -7.68 -19.67 4.31
CA GLU A 246 -8.66 -19.92 3.26
C GLU A 246 -9.85 -18.97 3.36
N PHE A 247 -10.38 -18.57 2.21
CA PHE A 247 -11.59 -17.75 2.13
C PHE A 247 -12.85 -18.60 1.99
N PRO A 248 -14.01 -18.09 2.45
CA PRO A 248 -15.27 -18.77 2.29
C PRO A 248 -15.61 -19.07 0.82
N PRO A 249 -16.18 -20.25 0.48
CA PRO A 249 -16.53 -20.61 -0.89
C PRO A 249 -17.46 -19.59 -1.57
N ALA A 250 -18.33 -18.95 -0.80
CA ALA A 250 -19.23 -17.90 -1.30
C ALA A 250 -18.46 -16.68 -1.81
N PHE A 251 -17.38 -16.27 -1.13
CA PHE A 251 -16.50 -15.19 -1.54
C PHE A 251 -15.68 -15.58 -2.79
N LEU A 252 -15.06 -16.76 -2.77
CA LEU A 252 -14.24 -17.25 -3.87
C LEU A 252 -15.00 -17.32 -5.21
N ARG A 253 -16.27 -17.71 -5.20
CA ARG A 253 -17.13 -17.78 -6.40
C ARG A 253 -17.40 -16.41 -7.03
N ARG A 254 -17.30 -15.35 -6.25
CA ARG A 254 -17.55 -13.97 -6.71
C ARG A 254 -16.28 -13.23 -7.17
N CYS A 255 -15.12 -13.86 -6.97
CA CYS A 255 -13.84 -13.30 -7.39
C CYS A 255 -13.31 -14.00 -8.65
N VAL A 256 -12.68 -13.24 -9.53
CA VAL A 256 -11.73 -13.79 -10.49
C VAL A 256 -10.45 -14.10 -9.72
N ARG A 257 -9.91 -15.32 -9.87
CA ARG A 257 -8.73 -15.76 -9.11
C ARG A 257 -7.48 -15.72 -9.97
N LEU A 258 -6.42 -15.14 -9.42
CA LEU A 258 -5.10 -15.07 -10.03
C LEU A 258 -4.07 -15.56 -9.03
N LEU A 259 -3.28 -16.55 -9.40
CA LEU A 259 -2.09 -16.97 -8.67
C LEU A 259 -0.86 -16.34 -9.33
N ILE A 260 -0.10 -15.54 -8.58
CA ILE A 260 1.19 -15.02 -9.03
C ILE A 260 2.30 -15.92 -8.49
N GLU A 261 2.96 -16.59 -9.42
CA GLU A 261 4.13 -17.42 -9.12
C GLU A 261 5.32 -16.54 -8.70
N PRO A 262 6.19 -17.04 -7.82
CA PRO A 262 7.42 -16.36 -7.49
C PRO A 262 8.29 -16.12 -8.73
N PRO A 263 8.87 -14.92 -8.89
CA PRO A 263 9.64 -14.59 -10.09
C PRO A 263 10.85 -15.52 -10.29
N GLY A 264 11.05 -16.02 -11.52
CA GLY A 264 12.24 -16.76 -11.92
C GLY A 264 13.46 -15.84 -12.09
N ARG A 265 14.61 -16.42 -12.50
CA ARG A 265 15.90 -15.71 -12.64
C ARG A 265 15.79 -14.47 -13.52
N GLU A 266 15.29 -14.62 -14.74
CA GLU A 266 15.19 -13.52 -15.70
C GLU A 266 14.32 -12.40 -15.16
N ARG A 267 13.20 -12.77 -14.56
CA ARG A 267 12.28 -11.80 -13.96
C ARG A 267 12.87 -11.07 -12.76
N LEU A 268 13.67 -11.75 -11.93
CA LEU A 268 14.40 -11.10 -10.84
C LEU A 268 15.43 -10.10 -11.36
N ALA A 269 16.11 -10.43 -12.45
CA ALA A 269 17.08 -9.53 -13.09
C ALA A 269 16.39 -8.25 -13.63
N GLU A 270 15.22 -8.39 -14.28
CA GLU A 270 14.39 -7.27 -14.73
C GLU A 270 13.92 -6.38 -13.58
N ILE A 271 13.49 -7.00 -12.47
CA ILE A 271 13.06 -6.27 -11.27
C ILE A 271 14.23 -5.48 -10.68
N ILE A 272 15.42 -6.08 -10.60
CA ILE A 272 16.62 -5.39 -10.12
C ILE A 272 16.95 -4.21 -11.02
N GLU A 273 16.94 -4.39 -12.34
CA GLU A 273 17.19 -3.32 -13.30
C GLU A 273 16.20 -2.17 -13.17
N ALA A 274 14.91 -2.48 -13.04
CA ALA A 274 13.87 -1.48 -12.88
C ALA A 274 13.98 -0.66 -11.60
N HIS A 275 14.49 -1.26 -10.51
CA HIS A 275 14.61 -0.59 -9.21
C HIS A 275 15.97 0.06 -8.97
N LEU A 276 17.05 -0.54 -9.45
CA LEU A 276 18.43 -0.18 -9.10
C LEU A 276 19.30 0.18 -10.32
N GLY A 277 18.79 0.00 -11.54
CA GLY A 277 19.48 0.32 -12.78
C GLY A 277 20.31 -0.82 -13.37
N ALA A 278 20.79 -0.60 -14.60
CA ALA A 278 21.51 -1.62 -15.39
C ALA A 278 22.84 -2.07 -14.75
N ASP A 279 23.55 -1.18 -14.08
CA ASP A 279 24.82 -1.50 -13.41
C ASP A 279 24.59 -2.49 -12.24
N ALA A 280 23.54 -2.28 -11.45
CA ALA A 280 23.17 -3.19 -10.38
C ALA A 280 22.73 -4.55 -10.91
N ARG A 281 22.02 -4.59 -12.05
CA ARG A 281 21.68 -5.83 -12.75
C ARG A 281 22.92 -6.61 -13.15
N ALA A 282 23.88 -5.95 -13.80
CA ALA A 282 25.13 -6.59 -14.27
C ALA A 282 25.93 -7.21 -13.10
N ALA A 283 25.87 -6.61 -11.91
CA ALA A 283 26.57 -7.07 -10.72
C ALA A 283 25.78 -8.10 -9.88
N SER A 284 24.53 -8.42 -10.23
CA SER A 284 23.61 -9.18 -9.37
C SER A 284 23.51 -10.67 -9.65
N ASP A 285 24.10 -11.19 -10.72
CA ASP A 285 23.90 -12.58 -11.15
C ASP A 285 24.18 -13.61 -10.03
N ARG A 286 25.30 -13.46 -9.33
CA ARG A 286 25.69 -14.33 -8.21
C ARG A 286 24.68 -14.25 -7.04
N LEU A 287 24.15 -13.05 -6.76
CA LEU A 287 23.16 -12.84 -5.71
C LEU A 287 21.81 -13.45 -6.07
N ILE A 288 21.42 -13.37 -7.33
CA ILE A 288 20.18 -14.01 -7.84
C ILE A 288 20.29 -15.53 -7.69
N GLU A 289 21.42 -16.15 -8.08
CA GLU A 289 21.64 -17.58 -7.91
C GLU A 289 21.57 -18.01 -6.45
N HIS A 290 22.26 -17.29 -5.58
CA HIS A 290 22.24 -17.55 -4.15
C HIS A 290 20.82 -17.41 -3.56
N PHE A 291 20.10 -16.37 -3.94
CA PHE A 291 18.72 -16.15 -3.53
C PHE A 291 17.80 -17.29 -3.99
N LEU A 292 17.92 -17.73 -5.25
CA LEU A 292 17.11 -18.82 -5.78
C LEU A 292 17.39 -20.15 -5.09
N ALA A 293 18.66 -20.45 -4.81
CA ALA A 293 19.04 -21.64 -4.06
C ALA A 293 18.42 -21.65 -2.65
N ARG A 294 18.55 -20.54 -1.92
CA ARG A 294 17.97 -20.43 -0.59
C ARG A 294 16.44 -20.39 -0.57
N ARG A 295 15.83 -19.81 -1.60
CA ARG A 295 14.37 -19.82 -1.74
C ARG A 295 13.80 -21.22 -1.89
N ALA A 296 14.57 -22.17 -2.39
CA ALA A 296 14.19 -23.59 -2.44
C ALA A 296 14.14 -24.22 -1.02
N GLU A 297 14.94 -23.73 -0.08
CA GLU A 297 15.01 -24.19 1.29
C GLU A 297 13.95 -23.55 2.21
N GLY A 298 13.48 -22.33 1.88
CA GLY A 298 12.52 -21.60 2.71
C GLY A 298 11.91 -20.37 2.02
N ALA A 299 11.00 -19.70 2.73
CA ALA A 299 10.35 -18.51 2.19
C ALA A 299 11.30 -17.31 2.18
N LEU A 300 11.62 -16.81 0.98
CA LEU A 300 12.35 -15.56 0.77
C LEU A 300 11.51 -14.62 -0.08
N ALA A 301 11.47 -13.35 0.31
CA ALA A 301 10.77 -12.30 -0.42
C ALA A 301 11.70 -11.52 -1.35
N THR A 302 11.18 -11.04 -2.48
CA THR A 302 11.98 -10.31 -3.48
C THR A 302 12.62 -9.03 -2.94
N ASP A 303 12.00 -8.38 -1.95
CA ASP A 303 12.56 -7.21 -1.27
C ASP A 303 13.87 -7.52 -0.52
N GLN A 304 14.04 -8.74 0.00
CA GLN A 304 15.29 -9.18 0.61
C GLN A 304 16.42 -9.24 -0.44
N LEU A 305 16.12 -9.74 -1.66
CA LEU A 305 17.08 -9.71 -2.76
C LEU A 305 17.44 -8.28 -3.16
N LEU A 306 16.45 -7.41 -3.30
CA LEU A 306 16.69 -6.00 -3.63
C LEU A 306 17.56 -5.31 -2.56
N ASN A 307 17.31 -5.56 -1.28
CA ASN A 307 18.14 -5.06 -0.18
C ASN A 307 19.57 -5.59 -0.26
N ALA A 308 19.75 -6.88 -0.58
CA ALA A 308 21.07 -7.50 -0.74
C ALA A 308 21.86 -6.89 -1.91
N VAL A 309 21.21 -6.74 -3.06
CA VAL A 309 21.83 -6.09 -4.24
C VAL A 309 22.18 -4.63 -3.95
N TYR A 310 21.29 -3.88 -3.31
CA TYR A 310 21.56 -2.49 -2.94
C TYR A 310 22.80 -2.39 -2.01
N LEU A 311 22.91 -3.23 -0.99
CA LEU A 311 24.09 -3.27 -0.11
C LEU A 311 25.38 -3.62 -0.86
N ALA A 312 25.29 -4.53 -1.82
CA ALA A 312 26.45 -4.97 -2.60
C ALA A 312 26.92 -3.93 -3.64
N THR A 313 26.02 -3.05 -4.12
CA THR A 313 26.28 -2.11 -5.22
C THR A 313 26.30 -0.65 -4.79
N SER A 314 25.86 -0.32 -3.55
CA SER A 314 25.87 1.06 -3.04
C SER A 314 27.29 1.57 -2.75
N GLY A 315 27.46 2.90 -2.76
CA GLY A 315 28.74 3.56 -2.48
C GLY A 315 29.29 3.33 -1.06
N SER A 316 28.49 2.76 -0.14
CA SER A 316 28.90 2.35 1.21
C SER A 316 28.98 0.83 1.36
N ARG A 317 29.51 0.16 0.35
CA ARG A 317 29.67 -1.30 0.31
C ARG A 317 30.56 -1.80 1.46
N PRO A 318 30.12 -2.82 2.23
CA PRO A 318 30.98 -3.52 3.16
C PRO A 318 32.19 -4.18 2.47
N PRO A 319 33.33 -4.35 3.14
CA PRO A 319 34.43 -5.16 2.61
C PRO A 319 33.95 -6.57 2.25
N GLU A 320 34.52 -7.20 1.23
CA GLU A 320 34.10 -8.53 0.75
C GLU A 320 34.05 -9.57 1.87
N THR A 321 35.01 -9.55 2.78
CA THR A 321 35.06 -10.45 3.95
C THR A 321 33.88 -10.31 4.93
N LYS A 322 33.17 -9.18 4.91
CA LYS A 322 32.00 -8.91 5.75
C LYS A 322 30.70 -8.94 4.96
N LEU A 323 30.77 -8.74 3.64
CA LEU A 323 29.62 -8.69 2.78
C LEU A 323 28.84 -10.01 2.80
N ASP A 324 29.55 -11.14 2.65
CA ASP A 324 28.95 -12.46 2.67
C ASP A 324 28.20 -12.74 4.00
N GLU A 325 28.79 -12.38 5.14
CA GLU A 325 28.16 -12.53 6.48
C GLU A 325 26.87 -11.68 6.61
N ILE A 326 26.89 -10.45 6.08
CA ILE A 326 25.74 -9.55 6.09
C ILE A 326 24.64 -10.06 5.15
N LEU A 327 25.03 -10.50 3.94
CA LEU A 327 24.11 -11.06 2.97
C LEU A 327 23.42 -12.32 3.50
N GLU A 328 24.14 -13.17 4.23
CA GLU A 328 23.59 -14.31 4.94
C GLU A 328 22.47 -13.90 5.91
N THR A 329 22.66 -12.79 6.62
CA THR A 329 21.64 -12.24 7.53
C THR A 329 20.45 -11.65 6.80
N VAL A 330 20.68 -10.92 5.69
CA VAL A 330 19.62 -10.28 4.89
C VAL A 330 18.79 -11.32 4.11
N LEU A 331 19.46 -12.37 3.61
CA LEU A 331 18.83 -13.48 2.86
C LEU A 331 18.45 -14.65 3.76
N ARG A 332 18.23 -14.41 5.04
CA ARG A 332 17.76 -15.46 5.95
C ARG A 332 16.30 -15.81 5.63
N PRO A 333 15.99 -17.10 5.36
CA PRO A 333 14.63 -17.54 5.14
C PRO A 333 13.76 -17.27 6.37
N ILE A 334 12.52 -16.88 6.14
CA ILE A 334 11.51 -16.77 7.20
C ILE A 334 11.08 -18.19 7.55
N GLU A 335 11.46 -18.68 8.74
CA GLU A 335 11.03 -19.98 9.24
C GLU A 335 9.50 -19.97 9.39
N ARG A 336 8.82 -20.97 8.84
CA ARG A 336 7.39 -21.15 9.11
C ARG A 336 7.25 -21.57 10.57
N PRO A 337 6.48 -20.87 11.41
CA PRO A 337 6.11 -21.40 12.72
C PRO A 337 5.21 -22.62 12.46
N GLY A 338 5.72 -23.85 12.73
CA GLY A 338 4.89 -25.06 12.71
C GLY A 338 5.39 -26.24 11.87
N ALA A 339 6.70 -26.36 11.61
CA ALA A 339 7.30 -27.63 11.18
C ALA A 339 8.12 -28.20 12.34
N GLY A 340 7.42 -28.71 13.36
CA GLY A 340 7.95 -29.47 14.47
C GLY A 340 6.95 -30.50 14.90
#